data_fac4ebd6d4b4152d96a0fbfd78e008fa
#
_entry.id   fac4ebd6d4b4152d96a0fbfd78e008fa
#
_cell.length_a   1.000
_cell.length_b   1.000
_cell.length_c   1.000
_cell.angle_alpha   90.00
_cell.angle_beta   90.00
_cell.angle_gamma   90.00
#
_symmetry.space_group_name_H-M   'P 1'
#
loop_
_entity.id
_entity.type
_entity.pdbx_description
1 polymer ?
#
loop_
_entity_poly.entity_id
_entity_poly.type
_entity_poly.pdbx_seq_one_letter_code
_entity_poly.pdbx_strand_id
1 'polypeptide(L)'
;ATANKEDETAAEEIKRINKAIYERSDAELNALYDKGRQVSLDYFETIYAMVDTKFDHYFFESEAAPIGKELVLNNPEVFPESDGARVFKGEEYGLHSRVFLNSLGLPTYEAKELALAKLKDEFVHYDHSVVSTAKEINEYFKVLLKAMSFVYHELAAKTEHVGHGM
;
A
#
# COMPACT_ATOMS: atom_id res chain seq x y z
N ALA A 1 -10.00 16.73 -7.98
CA ALA A 1 -10.15 15.45 -8.68
C ALA A 1 -11.62 15.13 -8.97
N THR A 2 -12.49 15.06 -7.98
CA THR A 2 -13.90 14.64 -8.17
C THR A 2 -14.72 15.58 -9.07
N ALA A 3 -14.50 16.89 -8.97
CA ALA A 3 -15.22 17.89 -9.79
C ALA A 3 -14.88 17.83 -11.28
N ASN A 4 -13.72 17.28 -11.64
CA ASN A 4 -13.21 17.25 -13.02
C ASN A 4 -12.99 15.80 -13.52
N LYS A 5 -13.75 14.85 -12.97
CA LYS A 5 -13.53 13.41 -13.23
C LYS A 5 -13.78 13.03 -14.71
N GLU A 6 -14.61 13.79 -15.41
CA GLU A 6 -14.97 13.58 -16.82
C GLU A 6 -14.13 14.45 -17.79
N ASP A 7 -13.26 15.31 -17.27
CA ASP A 7 -12.35 16.15 -18.06
C ASP A 7 -11.04 15.40 -18.32
N GLU A 8 -10.83 14.95 -19.53
CA GLU A 8 -9.63 14.21 -19.95
C GLU A 8 -8.35 14.98 -19.68
N THR A 9 -8.34 16.31 -19.90
CA THR A 9 -7.17 17.16 -19.66
C THR A 9 -6.81 17.21 -18.17
N ALA A 10 -7.82 17.36 -17.31
CA ALA A 10 -7.64 17.33 -15.86
C ALA A 10 -7.18 15.95 -15.38
N ALA A 11 -7.69 14.86 -16.00
CA ALA A 11 -7.28 13.49 -15.65
C ALA A 11 -5.78 13.26 -15.98
N GLU A 12 -5.31 13.71 -17.14
CA GLU A 12 -3.89 13.61 -17.52
C GLU A 12 -2.99 14.48 -16.62
N GLU A 13 -3.45 15.68 -16.26
CA GLU A 13 -2.71 16.53 -15.30
C GLU A 13 -2.58 15.86 -13.94
N ILE A 14 -3.64 15.25 -13.41
CA ILE A 14 -3.61 14.51 -12.15
C ILE A 14 -2.62 13.34 -12.23
N LYS A 15 -2.62 12.58 -13.32
CA LYS A 15 -1.65 11.49 -13.53
C LYS A 15 -0.21 12.00 -13.52
N ARG A 16 0.05 13.11 -14.23
CA ARG A 16 1.37 13.75 -14.27
C ARG A 16 1.83 14.20 -12.89
N ILE A 17 0.96 14.86 -12.13
CA ILE A 17 1.24 15.31 -10.76
C ILE A 17 1.55 14.12 -9.85
N ASN A 18 0.71 13.08 -9.86
CA ASN A 18 0.93 11.88 -9.08
C ASN A 18 2.27 11.22 -9.40
N LYS A 19 2.60 11.09 -10.70
CA LYS A 19 3.86 10.54 -11.14
C LYS A 19 5.04 11.38 -10.63
N ALA A 20 4.98 12.70 -10.76
CA ALA A 20 6.03 13.61 -10.31
C ALA A 20 6.26 13.53 -8.79
N ILE A 21 5.20 13.34 -7.99
CA ILE A 21 5.30 13.13 -6.54
C ILE A 21 5.98 11.79 -6.24
N TYR A 22 5.58 10.70 -6.91
CA TYR A 22 6.20 9.38 -6.74
C TYR A 22 7.68 9.36 -7.11
N GLU A 23 8.03 9.97 -8.23
CA GLU A 23 9.40 9.99 -8.75
C GLU A 23 10.27 11.08 -8.11
N ARG A 24 9.69 11.92 -7.27
CA ARG A 24 10.35 13.12 -6.68
C ARG A 24 10.98 14.03 -7.75
N SER A 25 10.40 14.06 -8.94
CA SER A 25 10.96 14.71 -10.13
C SER A 25 10.69 16.21 -10.25
N ASP A 26 9.81 16.76 -9.40
CA ASP A 26 9.46 18.19 -9.34
C ASP A 26 9.66 18.71 -7.92
N ALA A 27 10.70 19.52 -7.71
CA ALA A 27 11.12 19.97 -6.39
C ALA A 27 10.07 20.87 -5.70
N GLU A 28 9.41 21.76 -6.47
CA GLU A 28 8.41 22.69 -5.93
C GLU A 28 7.14 21.94 -5.52
N LEU A 29 6.67 21.06 -6.40
CA LEU A 29 5.51 20.19 -6.13
C LEU A 29 5.76 19.28 -4.93
N ASN A 30 6.95 18.70 -4.82
CA ASN A 30 7.30 17.83 -3.71
C ASN A 30 7.44 18.58 -2.39
N ALA A 31 7.95 19.82 -2.41
CA ALA A 31 7.98 20.66 -1.21
C ALA A 31 6.57 21.00 -0.72
N LEU A 32 5.63 21.25 -1.64
CA LEU A 32 4.22 21.47 -1.31
C LEU A 32 3.57 20.20 -0.72
N TYR A 33 3.84 19.05 -1.34
CA TYR A 33 3.38 17.75 -0.83
C TYR A 33 3.88 17.46 0.58
N ASP A 34 5.19 17.63 0.81
CA ASP A 34 5.81 17.36 2.12
C ASP A 34 5.25 18.30 3.21
N LYS A 35 5.03 19.57 2.88
CA LYS A 35 4.38 20.51 3.78
C LYS A 35 2.93 20.10 4.09
N GLY A 36 2.16 19.73 3.08
CA GLY A 36 0.78 19.26 3.26
C GLY A 36 0.71 18.00 4.12
N ARG A 37 1.62 17.05 3.91
CA ARG A 37 1.74 15.85 4.76
C ARG A 37 2.02 16.20 6.20
N GLN A 38 2.99 17.08 6.47
CA GLN A 38 3.33 17.47 7.84
C GLN A 38 2.14 18.13 8.56
N VAL A 39 1.46 19.09 7.91
CA VAL A 39 0.26 19.72 8.47
C VAL A 39 -0.84 18.69 8.77
N SER A 40 -1.02 17.68 7.91
CA SER A 40 -1.99 16.61 8.14
C SER A 40 -1.62 15.74 9.34
N LEU A 41 -0.34 15.38 9.48
CA LEU A 41 0.14 14.61 10.63
C LEU A 41 -0.03 15.37 11.94
N ASP A 42 0.35 16.64 11.97
CA ASP A 42 0.19 17.48 13.16
C ASP A 42 -1.29 17.58 13.59
N TYR A 43 -2.20 17.66 12.60
CA TYR A 43 -3.63 17.64 12.87
C TYR A 43 -4.12 16.27 13.38
N PHE A 44 -3.65 15.17 12.82
CA PHE A 44 -3.98 13.83 13.31
C PHE A 44 -3.55 13.61 14.75
N GLU A 45 -2.38 14.10 15.15
CA GLU A 45 -1.97 14.05 16.57
C GLU A 45 -2.96 14.72 17.51
N THR A 46 -3.60 15.81 17.09
CA THR A 46 -4.65 16.46 17.91
C THR A 46 -5.89 15.58 18.04
N ILE A 47 -6.26 14.84 16.98
CA ILE A 47 -7.39 13.90 17.00
C ILE A 47 -7.05 12.70 17.88
N TYR A 48 -5.84 12.13 17.73
CA TYR A 48 -5.40 10.99 18.53
C TYR A 48 -5.41 11.31 20.03
N ALA A 49 -4.95 12.51 20.39
CA ALA A 49 -5.02 12.98 21.77
C ALA A 49 -6.46 13.09 22.30
N MET A 50 -7.44 13.51 21.46
CA MET A 50 -8.86 13.60 21.86
C MET A 50 -9.49 12.23 22.11
N VAL A 51 -9.04 11.18 21.44
CA VAL A 51 -9.54 9.80 21.61
C VAL A 51 -8.64 8.95 22.50
N ASP A 52 -7.70 9.58 23.22
CA ASP A 52 -6.75 8.92 24.12
C ASP A 52 -5.97 7.79 23.44
N THR A 53 -5.55 8.01 22.21
CA THR A 53 -4.78 7.06 21.39
C THR A 53 -3.39 7.62 21.13
N LYS A 54 -2.39 6.73 21.17
CA LYS A 54 -1.01 7.04 20.87
C LYS A 54 -0.42 5.96 19.97
N PHE A 55 0.36 6.39 18.99
CA PHE A 55 1.13 5.49 18.12
C PHE A 55 2.62 5.62 18.40
N ASP A 56 3.32 4.50 18.40
CA ASP A 56 4.76 4.48 18.64
C ASP A 56 5.55 4.75 17.35
N HIS A 57 4.96 4.47 16.19
CA HIS A 57 5.60 4.66 14.89
C HIS A 57 4.59 4.88 13.77
N TYR A 58 5.01 5.61 12.73
CA TYR A 58 4.27 5.82 11.49
C TYR A 58 5.06 5.28 10.32
N PHE A 59 4.43 4.40 9.53
CA PHE A 59 4.95 3.94 8.25
C PHE A 59 4.20 4.64 7.12
N PHE A 60 4.93 5.16 6.14
CA PHE A 60 4.32 5.89 5.05
C PHE A 60 4.31 5.07 3.75
N GLU A 61 3.25 5.24 2.96
CA GLU A 61 3.16 4.61 1.64
C GLU A 61 4.33 4.99 0.72
N SER A 62 4.88 6.21 0.87
CA SER A 62 6.06 6.66 0.12
C SER A 62 7.33 5.87 0.44
N GLU A 63 7.41 5.25 1.61
CA GLU A 63 8.51 4.36 2.03
C GLU A 63 8.26 2.94 1.56
N ALA A 64 7.04 2.47 1.70
CA ALA A 64 6.64 1.12 1.29
C ALA A 64 6.60 0.93 -0.24
N ALA A 65 6.23 1.97 -0.99
CA ALA A 65 6.01 1.87 -2.44
C ALA A 65 7.23 1.37 -3.24
N PRO A 66 8.45 1.92 -3.09
CA PRO A 66 9.62 1.43 -3.82
C PRO A 66 9.99 0.00 -3.43
N ILE A 67 9.89 -0.35 -2.15
CA ILE A 67 10.18 -1.71 -1.64
C ILE A 67 9.18 -2.72 -2.22
N GLY A 68 7.87 -2.37 -2.19
CA GLY A 68 6.83 -3.22 -2.74
C GLY A 68 6.96 -3.43 -4.25
N LYS A 69 7.35 -2.38 -4.99
CA LYS A 69 7.62 -2.49 -6.41
C LYS A 69 8.77 -3.45 -6.70
N GLU A 70 9.88 -3.29 -6.01
CA GLU A 70 11.07 -4.15 -6.17
C GLU A 70 10.74 -5.61 -5.80
N LEU A 71 10.03 -5.83 -4.70
CA LEU A 71 9.57 -7.15 -4.29
C LEU A 71 8.78 -7.86 -5.39
N VAL A 72 7.80 -7.17 -5.97
CA VAL A 72 6.95 -7.76 -7.02
C VAL A 72 7.74 -8.06 -8.27
N LEU A 73 8.65 -7.18 -8.68
CA LEU A 73 9.50 -7.39 -9.86
C LEU A 73 10.49 -8.55 -9.70
N ASN A 74 10.98 -8.76 -8.47
CA ASN A 74 11.94 -9.83 -8.15
C ASN A 74 11.29 -11.20 -7.95
N ASN A 75 9.95 -11.29 -7.97
CA ASN A 75 9.20 -12.55 -7.83
C ASN A 75 8.21 -12.78 -8.99
N PRO A 76 8.69 -12.86 -10.25
CA PRO A 76 7.81 -12.96 -11.41
C PRO A 76 6.99 -14.26 -11.47
N GLU A 77 7.43 -15.32 -10.79
CA GLU A 77 6.72 -16.59 -10.65
C GLU A 77 5.47 -16.45 -9.77
N VAL A 78 5.49 -15.55 -8.77
CA VAL A 78 4.35 -15.24 -7.90
C VAL A 78 3.45 -14.18 -8.53
N PHE A 79 4.06 -13.22 -9.23
CA PHE A 79 3.40 -12.08 -9.85
C PHE A 79 3.66 -12.03 -11.37
N PRO A 80 3.11 -12.99 -12.15
CA PRO A 80 3.24 -13.00 -13.58
C PRO A 80 2.68 -11.73 -14.21
N GLU A 81 3.18 -11.43 -15.41
CA GLU A 81 2.67 -10.32 -16.21
C GLU A 81 1.33 -10.68 -16.86
N SER A 82 0.39 -9.75 -16.81
CA SER A 82 -0.90 -9.82 -17.50
C SER A 82 -1.29 -8.41 -17.96
N ASP A 83 -1.44 -8.21 -19.25
CA ASP A 83 -1.82 -6.93 -19.87
C ASP A 83 -0.96 -5.75 -19.40
N GLY A 84 0.36 -5.96 -19.27
CA GLY A 84 1.33 -4.96 -18.81
C GLY A 84 1.33 -4.72 -17.31
N ALA A 85 0.48 -5.39 -16.54
CA ALA A 85 0.42 -5.34 -15.08
C ALA A 85 1.10 -6.57 -14.44
N ARG A 86 1.43 -6.51 -13.16
CA ARG A 86 1.85 -7.67 -12.36
C ARG A 86 0.70 -8.12 -11.47
N VAL A 87 0.31 -9.38 -11.60
CA VAL A 87 -0.94 -9.90 -11.01
C VAL A 87 -0.66 -11.16 -10.19
N PHE A 88 -1.23 -11.24 -8.99
CA PHE A 88 -1.34 -12.50 -8.27
C PHE A 88 -2.61 -13.23 -8.70
N LYS A 89 -2.47 -14.45 -9.22
CA LYS A 89 -3.58 -15.29 -9.72
C LYS A 89 -4.26 -16.02 -8.57
N GLY A 90 -5.14 -15.32 -7.85
CA GLY A 90 -5.83 -15.85 -6.68
C GLY A 90 -6.76 -17.02 -6.99
N GLU A 91 -7.29 -17.13 -8.23
CA GLU A 91 -8.22 -18.18 -8.65
C GLU A 91 -7.63 -19.60 -8.47
N GLU A 92 -6.31 -19.75 -8.61
CA GLU A 92 -5.59 -21.01 -8.38
C GLU A 92 -5.74 -21.51 -6.92
N TYR A 93 -6.13 -20.62 -6.02
CA TYR A 93 -6.30 -20.86 -4.58
C TYR A 93 -7.74 -20.62 -4.10
N GLY A 94 -8.70 -20.48 -5.04
CA GLY A 94 -10.10 -20.19 -4.73
C GLY A 94 -10.32 -18.75 -4.22
N LEU A 95 -9.42 -17.83 -4.56
CA LEU A 95 -9.45 -16.43 -4.20
C LEU A 95 -9.59 -15.54 -5.45
N HIS A 96 -9.84 -14.26 -5.28
CA HIS A 96 -9.83 -13.31 -6.40
C HIS A 96 -8.40 -13.00 -6.84
N SER A 97 -8.17 -12.81 -8.15
CA SER A 97 -6.92 -12.26 -8.66
C SER A 97 -6.79 -10.78 -8.35
N ARG A 98 -5.57 -10.33 -8.10
CA ARG A 98 -5.28 -8.95 -7.73
C ARG A 98 -4.02 -8.41 -8.42
N VAL A 99 -4.09 -7.12 -8.77
CA VAL A 99 -2.97 -6.39 -9.39
C VAL A 99 -2.06 -5.86 -8.28
N PHE A 100 -0.79 -6.17 -8.36
CA PHE A 100 0.26 -5.68 -7.45
C PHE A 100 1.08 -4.53 -8.05
N LEU A 101 1.36 -4.55 -9.38
CA LEU A 101 1.80 -3.37 -10.12
C LEU A 101 0.83 -3.13 -11.26
N ASN A 102 0.39 -1.90 -11.42
CA ASN A 102 -0.46 -1.51 -12.55
C ASN A 102 0.34 -1.47 -13.87
N SER A 103 -0.34 -1.25 -15.00
CA SER A 103 0.28 -1.19 -16.33
C SER A 103 1.28 -0.04 -16.52
N LEU A 104 1.32 0.93 -15.60
CA LEU A 104 2.34 2.00 -15.56
C LEU A 104 3.55 1.61 -14.68
N GLY A 105 3.59 0.38 -14.16
CA GLY A 105 4.63 -0.10 -13.25
C GLY A 105 4.60 0.56 -11.87
N LEU A 106 3.46 1.15 -11.47
CA LEU A 106 3.27 1.74 -10.15
C LEU A 106 2.70 0.71 -9.18
N PRO A 107 3.23 0.66 -7.93
CA PRO A 107 2.73 -0.26 -6.92
C PRO A 107 1.32 0.11 -6.47
N THR A 108 0.47 -0.89 -6.42
CA THR A 108 -0.86 -0.78 -5.85
C THR A 108 -0.81 -0.86 -4.33
N TYR A 109 -1.96 -0.79 -3.68
CA TYR A 109 -2.07 -0.98 -2.24
C TYR A 109 -1.53 -2.36 -1.81
N GLU A 110 -1.76 -3.41 -2.62
CA GLU A 110 -1.32 -4.78 -2.38
C GLU A 110 0.22 -4.89 -2.24
N ALA A 111 0.95 -4.28 -3.17
CA ALA A 111 2.41 -4.30 -3.13
C ALA A 111 2.97 -3.52 -1.94
N LYS A 112 2.33 -2.40 -1.57
CA LYS A 112 2.72 -1.58 -0.42
C LYS A 112 2.48 -2.31 0.90
N GLU A 113 1.39 -3.07 1.02
CA GLU A 113 1.12 -3.88 2.23
C GLU A 113 2.14 -5.00 2.43
N LEU A 114 2.62 -5.65 1.36
CA LEU A 114 3.73 -6.61 1.47
C LEU A 114 4.99 -5.93 2.00
N ALA A 115 5.31 -4.75 1.48
CA ALA A 115 6.46 -3.97 1.94
C ALA A 115 6.29 -3.50 3.39
N LEU A 116 5.08 -3.11 3.79
CA LEU A 116 4.77 -2.69 5.15
C LEU A 116 4.99 -3.82 6.16
N ALA A 117 4.65 -5.06 5.82
CA ALA A 117 4.92 -6.21 6.68
C ALA A 117 6.44 -6.36 6.96
N LYS A 118 7.26 -6.21 5.92
CA LYS A 118 8.73 -6.21 6.04
C LYS A 118 9.23 -5.05 6.90
N LEU A 119 8.79 -3.82 6.62
CA LEU A 119 9.19 -2.63 7.38
C LEU A 119 8.84 -2.74 8.86
N LYS A 120 7.68 -3.27 9.20
CA LYS A 120 7.29 -3.53 10.59
C LYS A 120 8.20 -4.55 11.27
N ASP A 121 8.54 -5.63 10.58
CA ASP A 121 9.46 -6.64 11.13
C ASP A 121 10.87 -6.10 11.33
N GLU A 122 11.38 -5.33 10.38
CA GLU A 122 12.68 -4.65 10.50
C GLU A 122 12.72 -3.65 11.67
N PHE A 123 11.58 -3.01 11.97
CA PHE A 123 11.49 -2.04 13.05
C PHE A 123 11.43 -2.68 14.44
N VAL A 124 10.63 -3.73 14.64
CA VAL A 124 10.37 -4.29 16.00
C VAL A 124 10.62 -5.79 16.13
N HIS A 125 10.89 -6.52 15.02
CA HIS A 125 11.02 -7.99 15.01
C HIS A 125 9.85 -8.68 15.75
N TYR A 126 8.63 -8.36 15.33
CA TYR A 126 7.41 -8.80 15.99
C TYR A 126 7.21 -10.33 15.96
N ASP A 127 6.69 -10.88 17.04
CA ASP A 127 6.23 -12.27 17.09
C ASP A 127 4.83 -12.45 16.48
N HIS A 128 4.00 -11.41 16.56
CA HIS A 128 2.65 -11.40 16.02
C HIS A 128 2.24 -9.99 15.56
N SER A 129 1.74 -9.88 14.33
CA SER A 129 1.23 -8.64 13.74
C SER A 129 -0.27 -8.76 13.53
N VAL A 130 -1.05 -7.92 14.21
CA VAL A 130 -2.50 -7.81 14.00
C VAL A 130 -2.79 -6.59 13.14
N VAL A 131 -3.44 -6.82 12.00
CA VAL A 131 -3.92 -5.74 11.11
C VAL A 131 -5.42 -5.60 11.29
N SER A 132 -5.87 -4.49 11.85
CA SER A 132 -7.28 -4.21 12.09
C SER A 132 -7.83 -3.25 11.05
N THR A 133 -8.88 -3.66 10.33
CA THR A 133 -9.54 -2.83 9.30
C THR A 133 -11.05 -3.08 9.30
N ALA A 134 -11.78 -2.31 8.50
CA ALA A 134 -13.19 -2.58 8.26
C ALA A 134 -13.38 -3.92 7.52
N LYS A 135 -14.42 -4.68 7.89
CA LYS A 135 -14.70 -6.03 7.36
C LYS A 135 -14.89 -6.10 5.84
N GLU A 136 -15.17 -4.98 5.19
CA GLU A 136 -15.37 -4.86 3.75
C GLU A 136 -14.14 -5.30 2.95
N ILE A 137 -12.95 -5.24 3.56
CA ILE A 137 -11.71 -5.65 2.90
C ILE A 137 -11.18 -7.02 3.36
N ASN A 138 -12.00 -7.84 4.04
CA ASN A 138 -11.62 -9.19 4.45
C ASN A 138 -11.14 -10.04 3.25
N GLU A 139 -11.87 -10.03 2.14
CA GLU A 139 -11.51 -10.79 0.94
C GLU A 139 -10.20 -10.30 0.32
N TYR A 140 -9.93 -9.01 0.41
CA TYR A 140 -8.66 -8.43 0.02
C TYR A 140 -7.51 -9.03 0.84
N PHE A 141 -7.63 -9.06 2.19
CA PHE A 141 -6.59 -9.58 3.07
C PHE A 141 -6.34 -11.08 2.90
N LYS A 142 -7.36 -11.87 2.53
CA LYS A 142 -7.16 -13.30 2.19
C LYS A 142 -6.20 -13.45 1.02
N VAL A 143 -6.37 -12.64 -0.03
CA VAL A 143 -5.47 -12.66 -1.20
C VAL A 143 -4.08 -12.16 -0.83
N LEU A 144 -4.00 -11.06 -0.07
CA LEU A 144 -2.74 -10.47 0.36
C LEU A 144 -1.91 -11.45 1.20
N LEU A 145 -2.50 -12.07 2.23
CA LEU A 145 -1.82 -13.04 3.09
C LEU A 145 -1.40 -14.28 2.30
N LYS A 146 -2.22 -14.71 1.33
CA LYS A 146 -1.84 -15.80 0.43
C LYS A 146 -0.64 -15.44 -0.43
N ALA A 147 -0.63 -14.27 -1.06
CA ALA A 147 0.52 -13.79 -1.82
C ALA A 147 1.76 -13.63 -0.93
N MET A 148 1.59 -13.06 0.27
CA MET A 148 2.65 -12.91 1.26
C MET A 148 3.29 -14.25 1.63
N SER A 149 2.51 -15.33 1.72
CA SER A 149 3.02 -16.66 2.07
C SER A 149 4.04 -17.23 1.07
N PHE A 150 4.09 -16.72 -0.15
CA PHE A 150 5.07 -17.12 -1.16
C PHE A 150 6.36 -16.29 -1.11
N VAL A 151 6.26 -15.00 -0.74
CA VAL A 151 7.41 -14.09 -0.75
C VAL A 151 8.00 -13.84 0.64
N TYR A 152 7.18 -13.93 1.68
CA TYR A 152 7.55 -13.73 3.09
C TYR A 152 6.82 -14.76 3.97
N HIS A 153 7.17 -16.02 3.82
CA HIS A 153 6.50 -17.13 4.50
C HIS A 153 6.37 -16.94 6.03
N GLU A 154 7.47 -16.54 6.68
CA GLU A 154 7.49 -16.34 8.14
C GLU A 154 6.61 -15.14 8.56
N LEU A 155 6.65 -14.04 7.81
CA LEU A 155 5.82 -12.87 8.11
C LEU A 155 4.33 -13.16 7.88
N ALA A 156 4.00 -13.93 6.85
CA ALA A 156 2.63 -14.37 6.62
C ALA A 156 2.09 -15.22 7.78
N ALA A 157 2.90 -16.11 8.33
CA ALA A 157 2.55 -16.94 9.48
C ALA A 157 2.35 -16.15 10.79
N LYS A 158 3.02 -15.00 10.91
CA LYS A 158 2.90 -14.10 12.07
C LYS A 158 1.82 -13.03 11.91
N THR A 159 1.20 -12.89 10.73
CA THR A 159 0.26 -11.79 10.44
C THR A 159 -1.18 -12.28 10.48
N GLU A 160 -2.00 -11.64 11.29
CA GLU A 160 -3.43 -11.86 11.39
C GLU A 160 -4.20 -10.61 10.98
N HIS A 161 -5.26 -10.79 10.18
CA HIS A 161 -6.18 -9.72 9.83
C HIS A 161 -7.47 -9.85 10.62
N VAL A 162 -7.86 -8.78 11.29
CA VAL A 162 -9.09 -8.67 12.08
C VAL A 162 -10.01 -7.63 11.46
N GLY A 163 -11.12 -8.09 10.86
CA GLY A 163 -12.15 -7.22 10.31
C GLY A 163 -13.15 -6.80 11.38
N HIS A 164 -13.29 -5.50 11.63
CA HIS A 164 -14.31 -4.97 12.53
C HIS A 164 -15.53 -4.42 11.78
N GLY A 165 -16.69 -4.37 12.42
CA GLY A 165 -17.87 -3.67 11.92
C GLY A 165 -17.70 -2.14 12.02
N MET A 166 -18.39 -1.40 11.13
CA MET A 166 -18.57 0.04 11.25
C MET A 166 -19.82 0.32 12.09
#